data_d0bc3c41ecb7290ae23520ba13d76d01
#
_entry.id   d0bc3c41ecb7290ae23520ba13d76d01
#
_cell.length_a   1.000
_cell.length_b   1.000
_cell.length_c   1.000
_cell.angle_alpha   90.00
_cell.angle_beta   90.00
_cell.angle_gamma   90.00
#
_symmetry.space_group_name_H-M   'P 1'
#
loop_
_entity.id
_entity.type
_entity.pdbx_description
1 polymer ?
#
loop_
_entity_poly.entity_id
_entity_poly.type
_entity_poly.pdbx_seq_one_letter_code
_entity_poly.pdbx_strand_id
1 'polypeptide(L)'
;MQIDARRVLLTKGYGQGCRVIEVGKTDSKWQANEIWSRTPLLRTKFTSALVDGGVAYGLNDGILECVELDQGKRLWRQGRYGHGQVLLVEKNLVIASESGELAVVTADPSKPQVLARLPVLQGTTWNPLAVVGSQIYLRNAQEMARVDLQTDSDSL
;
A
#
# COMPACT_ATOMS: atom_id res chain seq x y z
N MET A 1 1.25 -10.96 -0.09
CA MET A 1 2.32 -10.34 -0.91
C MET A 1 3.60 -11.12 -0.73
N GLN A 2 4.30 -11.43 -1.81
CA GLN A 2 5.60 -12.10 -1.77
C GLN A 2 6.66 -11.12 -1.24
N ILE A 3 7.49 -11.56 -0.29
CA ILE A 3 8.64 -10.81 0.21
C ILE A 3 9.89 -11.23 -0.56
N ASP A 4 10.11 -12.53 -0.66
CA ASP A 4 11.21 -13.16 -1.39
C ASP A 4 10.81 -14.57 -1.88
N ALA A 5 11.79 -15.39 -2.26
CA ALA A 5 11.54 -16.73 -2.80
C ALA A 5 10.79 -17.66 -1.84
N ARG A 6 10.83 -17.42 -0.52
CA ARG A 6 10.29 -18.30 0.51
C ARG A 6 9.33 -17.60 1.47
N ARG A 7 9.41 -16.28 1.64
CA ARG A 7 8.60 -15.55 2.62
C ARG A 7 7.43 -14.82 1.96
N VAL A 8 6.30 -14.84 2.64
CA VAL A 8 5.05 -14.21 2.23
C VAL A 8 4.49 -13.37 3.38
N LEU A 9 4.14 -12.13 3.09
CA LEU A 9 3.37 -11.26 3.98
C LEU A 9 1.88 -11.49 3.74
N LEU A 10 1.16 -11.83 4.79
CA LEU A 10 -0.30 -11.87 4.83
C LEU A 10 -0.81 -10.71 5.67
N THR A 11 -1.79 -9.96 5.14
CA THR A 11 -2.43 -8.85 5.85
C THR A 11 -3.93 -9.03 5.86
N LYS A 12 -4.59 -8.64 6.94
CA LYS A 12 -6.04 -8.75 7.09
C LYS A 12 -6.57 -7.70 8.06
N GLY A 13 -7.64 -7.04 7.67
CA GLY A 13 -8.37 -6.11 8.53
C GLY A 13 -9.12 -6.81 9.67
N TYR A 14 -10.10 -6.12 10.24
CA TYR A 14 -11.01 -6.65 11.28
C TYR A 14 -10.26 -7.19 12.51
N GLY A 15 -9.24 -6.46 12.95
CA GLY A 15 -8.46 -6.80 14.14
C GLY A 15 -7.44 -7.93 13.97
N GLN A 16 -7.24 -8.47 12.75
CA GLN A 16 -6.33 -9.61 12.53
C GLN A 16 -4.87 -9.17 12.36
N GLY A 17 -4.61 -8.02 11.73
CA GLY A 17 -3.26 -7.50 11.52
C GLY A 17 -2.50 -8.19 10.38
N CYS A 18 -1.22 -8.46 10.60
CA CYS A 18 -0.37 -9.08 9.60
C CYS A 18 0.53 -10.17 10.20
N ARG A 19 1.02 -11.04 9.31
CA ARG A 19 1.99 -12.08 9.64
C ARG A 19 2.92 -12.36 8.47
N VAL A 20 4.13 -12.76 8.78
CA VAL A 20 5.06 -13.30 7.80
C VAL A 20 5.14 -14.81 8.01
N ILE A 21 4.96 -15.53 6.92
CA ILE A 21 5.13 -16.98 6.87
C ILE A 21 6.28 -17.34 5.94
N GLU A 22 7.03 -18.37 6.30
CA GLU A 22 7.98 -19.02 5.42
C GLU A 22 7.33 -20.27 4.81
N VAL A 23 7.44 -20.41 3.49
CA VAL A 23 6.92 -21.55 2.75
C VAL A 23 8.08 -22.33 2.16
N GLY A 24 8.10 -23.62 2.38
CA GLY A 24 9.15 -24.51 1.89
C GLY A 24 8.68 -25.94 1.69
N LYS A 25 9.58 -26.81 1.21
CA LYS A 25 9.33 -28.24 1.11
C LYS A 25 10.28 -29.01 2.02
N THR A 26 9.74 -29.99 2.76
CA THR A 26 10.49 -31.00 3.51
C THR A 26 9.93 -32.37 3.11
N ASP A 27 10.78 -33.26 2.68
CA ASP A 27 10.39 -34.62 2.22
C ASP A 27 9.28 -34.60 1.17
N SER A 28 9.41 -33.68 0.19
CA SER A 28 8.43 -33.45 -0.89
C SER A 28 7.07 -32.90 -0.46
N LYS A 29 6.86 -32.62 0.82
CA LYS A 29 5.63 -32.00 1.34
C LYS A 29 5.81 -30.52 1.55
N TRP A 30 4.83 -29.72 1.14
CA TRP A 30 4.79 -28.30 1.42
C TRP A 30 4.52 -28.05 2.90
N GLN A 31 5.28 -27.13 3.48
CA GLN A 31 5.12 -26.66 4.85
C GLN A 31 5.08 -25.12 4.85
N ALA A 32 4.34 -24.57 5.81
CA ALA A 32 4.25 -23.14 6.06
C ALA A 32 4.45 -22.89 7.55
N ASN A 33 5.49 -22.12 7.89
CA ASN A 33 5.83 -21.79 9.26
C ASN A 33 5.66 -20.30 9.50
N GLU A 34 4.96 -19.92 10.56
CA GLU A 34 4.85 -18.51 10.96
C GLU A 34 6.19 -18.04 11.53
N ILE A 35 6.78 -16.99 10.93
CA ILE A 35 7.98 -16.34 11.44
C ILE A 35 7.60 -15.37 12.55
N TRP A 36 6.59 -14.52 12.28
CA TRP A 36 6.02 -13.62 13.27
C TRP A 36 4.58 -13.20 12.88
N SER A 37 3.82 -12.73 13.87
CA SER A 37 2.48 -12.17 13.72
C SER A 37 2.32 -10.89 14.54
N ARG A 38 1.62 -9.89 14.00
CA ARG A 38 1.40 -8.58 14.65
C ARG A 38 -0.02 -8.09 14.39
N THR A 39 -0.87 -8.21 15.38
CA THR A 39 -2.27 -7.75 15.33
C THR A 39 -2.44 -6.24 15.10
N PRO A 40 -1.60 -5.32 15.66
CA PRO A 40 -1.81 -3.89 15.50
C PRO A 40 -1.28 -3.31 14.19
N LEU A 41 -0.67 -4.12 13.32
CA LEU A 41 -0.01 -3.67 12.09
C LEU A 41 -0.78 -4.10 10.85
N LEU A 42 -0.71 -3.29 9.80
CA LEU A 42 -1.20 -3.57 8.44
C LEU A 42 -2.60 -4.22 8.41
N ARG A 43 -3.54 -3.69 9.20
CA ARG A 43 -4.94 -4.12 9.17
C ARG A 43 -5.61 -3.60 7.90
N THR A 44 -5.21 -4.15 6.76
CA THR A 44 -5.70 -3.73 5.45
C THR A 44 -7.11 -4.26 5.18
N LYS A 45 -7.96 -3.39 4.63
CA LYS A 45 -9.31 -3.74 4.15
C LYS A 45 -9.44 -3.27 2.71
N PHE A 46 -9.95 -4.15 1.82
CA PHE A 46 -10.18 -3.86 0.40
C PHE A 46 -8.93 -3.50 -0.43
N THR A 47 -7.75 -3.49 0.17
CA THR A 47 -6.46 -3.23 -0.46
C THR A 47 -5.41 -4.18 0.09
N SER A 48 -4.33 -4.36 -0.65
CA SER A 48 -3.17 -5.14 -0.21
C SER A 48 -2.08 -4.24 0.35
N ALA A 49 -1.26 -4.76 1.25
CA ALA A 49 0.03 -4.12 1.55
C ALA A 49 0.97 -4.24 0.35
N LEU A 50 1.93 -3.35 0.25
CA LEU A 50 2.96 -3.31 -0.79
C LEU A 50 4.30 -3.62 -0.16
N VAL A 51 5.12 -4.44 -0.81
CA VAL A 51 6.45 -4.84 -0.31
C VAL A 51 7.50 -4.20 -1.19
N ASP A 52 8.46 -3.49 -0.59
CA ASP A 52 9.63 -2.91 -1.24
C ASP A 52 10.84 -2.94 -0.30
N GLY A 53 11.95 -3.55 -0.73
CA GLY A 53 13.25 -3.45 -0.07
C GLY A 53 13.29 -3.83 1.42
N GLY A 54 12.54 -4.84 1.87
CA GLY A 54 12.51 -5.29 3.27
C GLY A 54 11.50 -4.54 4.15
N VAL A 55 10.72 -3.65 3.58
CA VAL A 55 9.61 -2.97 4.27
C VAL A 55 8.27 -3.24 3.57
N ALA A 56 7.18 -3.02 4.28
CA ALA A 56 5.84 -3.03 3.72
C ALA A 56 5.12 -1.72 4.03
N TYR A 57 4.37 -1.23 3.04
CA TYR A 57 3.48 -0.08 3.16
C TYR A 57 2.03 -0.54 3.07
N GLY A 58 1.13 0.06 3.84
CA GLY A 58 -0.28 -0.27 3.75
C GLY A 58 -1.19 0.66 4.55
N LEU A 59 -2.48 0.60 4.28
CA LEU A 59 -3.50 1.37 4.98
C LEU A 59 -4.00 0.56 6.20
N ASN A 60 -3.40 0.82 7.36
CA ASN A 60 -3.80 0.20 8.62
C ASN A 60 -5.06 0.89 9.18
N ASP A 61 -6.23 0.28 8.98
CA ASP A 61 -7.52 0.90 9.28
C ASP A 61 -7.60 2.35 8.77
N GLY A 62 -7.16 2.55 7.53
CA GLY A 62 -7.24 3.83 6.82
C GLY A 62 -6.10 4.81 7.08
N ILE A 63 -5.10 4.45 7.86
CA ILE A 63 -3.90 5.27 8.08
C ILE A 63 -2.71 4.59 7.42
N LEU A 64 -1.98 5.33 6.59
CA LEU A 64 -0.77 4.83 5.94
C LEU A 64 0.30 4.54 6.99
N GLU A 65 0.90 3.35 6.92
CA GLU A 65 2.04 2.99 7.75
C GLU A 65 3.11 2.23 6.96
N CYS A 66 4.33 2.28 7.47
CA CYS A 66 5.47 1.49 7.02
C CYS A 66 5.90 0.53 8.14
N VAL A 67 6.14 -0.71 7.75
CA VAL A 67 6.55 -1.79 8.67
C VAL A 67 7.78 -2.48 8.11
N GLU A 68 8.80 -2.60 8.94
CA GLU A 68 9.98 -3.41 8.66
C GLU A 68 9.60 -4.90 8.77
N LEU A 69 10.06 -5.73 7.81
CA LEU A 69 9.54 -7.09 7.62
C LEU A 69 10.32 -8.19 8.36
N ASP A 70 11.55 -7.96 8.78
CA ASP A 70 12.32 -9.02 9.45
C ASP A 70 11.82 -9.28 10.88
N GLN A 71 11.43 -8.24 11.60
CA GLN A 71 10.94 -8.33 12.99
C GLN A 71 9.48 -7.90 13.16
N GLY A 72 8.85 -7.35 12.12
CA GLY A 72 7.51 -6.80 12.19
C GLY A 72 7.45 -5.55 13.07
N LYS A 73 8.34 -4.58 12.82
CA LYS A 73 8.42 -3.32 13.56
C LYS A 73 7.82 -2.18 12.73
N ARG A 74 6.90 -1.41 13.33
CA ARG A 74 6.43 -0.18 12.71
C ARG A 74 7.55 0.85 12.66
N LEU A 75 7.85 1.35 11.47
CA LEU A 75 8.80 2.45 11.28
C LEU A 75 8.11 3.80 11.45
N TRP A 76 6.96 3.98 10.80
CA TRP A 76 6.13 5.18 10.96
C TRP A 76 4.66 4.90 10.63
N ARG A 77 3.79 5.85 10.97
CA ARG A 77 2.36 5.86 10.68
C ARG A 77 1.88 7.29 10.55
N GLN A 78 1.36 7.68 9.38
CA GLN A 78 0.86 9.04 9.14
C GLN A 78 -0.15 9.10 7.99
N GLY A 79 -0.92 10.19 7.95
CA GLY A 79 -1.93 10.43 6.91
C GLY A 79 -3.12 9.49 7.02
N ARG A 80 -4.31 10.04 6.88
CA ARG A 80 -5.55 9.27 6.88
C ARG A 80 -6.15 9.30 5.48
N TYR A 81 -6.37 8.12 4.92
CA TYR A 81 -6.86 7.92 3.55
C TYR A 81 -8.12 7.05 3.52
N GLY A 82 -8.62 6.63 4.68
CA GLY A 82 -9.74 5.71 4.77
C GLY A 82 -9.40 4.32 4.19
N HIS A 83 -10.41 3.57 3.81
CA HIS A 83 -10.24 2.25 3.18
C HIS A 83 -10.05 2.39 1.66
N GLY A 84 -9.20 3.33 1.25
CA GLY A 84 -8.83 3.57 -0.13
C GLY A 84 -7.91 2.50 -0.71
N GLN A 85 -7.30 2.83 -1.84
CA GLN A 85 -6.38 1.96 -2.57
C GLN A 85 -4.98 2.58 -2.62
N VAL A 86 -3.96 1.75 -2.69
CA VAL A 86 -2.57 2.21 -2.79
C VAL A 86 -1.79 1.36 -3.79
N LEU A 87 -0.99 2.03 -4.63
CA LEU A 87 -0.02 1.40 -5.52
C LEU A 87 1.38 1.95 -5.24
N LEU A 88 2.39 1.12 -5.42
CA LEU A 88 3.78 1.55 -5.47
C LEU A 88 4.15 1.77 -6.94
N VAL A 89 4.57 2.98 -7.26
CA VAL A 89 5.04 3.37 -8.58
C VAL A 89 6.43 3.96 -8.41
N GLU A 90 7.44 3.24 -8.86
CA GLU A 90 8.85 3.57 -8.61
C GLU A 90 9.13 3.73 -7.11
N LYS A 91 9.38 4.95 -6.66
CA LYS A 91 9.63 5.31 -5.25
C LYS A 91 8.49 6.11 -4.63
N ASN A 92 7.29 6.03 -5.20
CA ASN A 92 6.13 6.76 -4.73
C ASN A 92 4.93 5.83 -4.47
N LEU A 93 4.22 6.13 -3.40
CA LEU A 93 2.93 5.55 -3.08
C LEU A 93 1.84 6.44 -3.69
N VAL A 94 1.13 5.92 -4.66
CA VAL A 94 -0.02 6.58 -5.29
C VAL A 94 -1.27 6.06 -4.60
N ILE A 95 -2.02 6.95 -3.96
CA ILE A 95 -3.13 6.61 -3.07
C ILE A 95 -4.42 7.24 -3.59
N ALA A 96 -5.41 6.40 -3.88
CA ALA A 96 -6.79 6.85 -4.02
C ALA A 96 -7.47 6.70 -2.65
N SER A 97 -7.76 7.82 -1.98
CA SER A 97 -8.42 7.79 -0.67
C SER A 97 -9.87 7.34 -0.78
N GLU A 98 -10.46 6.87 0.31
CA GLU A 98 -11.88 6.50 0.38
C GLU A 98 -12.81 7.68 0.03
N SER A 99 -12.36 8.92 0.25
CA SER A 99 -13.12 10.14 -0.06
C SER A 99 -12.95 10.64 -1.50
N GLY A 100 -12.18 9.95 -2.35
CA GLY A 100 -11.96 10.33 -3.75
C GLY A 100 -10.77 11.29 -3.96
N GLU A 101 -9.97 11.56 -2.94
CA GLU A 101 -8.73 12.33 -3.08
C GLU A 101 -7.63 11.42 -3.65
N LEU A 102 -6.87 11.91 -4.62
CA LEU A 102 -5.60 11.33 -5.06
C LEU A 102 -4.47 11.95 -4.24
N ALA A 103 -3.61 11.12 -3.66
CA ALA A 103 -2.40 11.56 -3.00
C ALA A 103 -1.17 10.83 -3.55
N VAL A 104 -0.04 11.54 -3.61
CA VAL A 104 1.27 10.97 -3.94
C VAL A 104 2.18 11.20 -2.74
N VAL A 105 2.78 10.10 -2.23
CA VAL A 105 3.63 10.12 -1.04
C VAL A 105 4.91 9.35 -1.35
N THR A 106 6.07 9.84 -0.90
CA THR A 106 7.33 9.08 -1.10
C THR A 106 7.30 7.76 -0.34
N ALA A 107 7.76 6.68 -1.00
CA ALA A 107 7.97 5.37 -0.37
C ALA A 107 9.31 5.37 0.39
N ASP A 108 9.43 6.21 1.42
CA ASP A 108 10.63 6.35 2.23
C ASP A 108 10.42 5.70 3.60
N PRO A 109 11.22 4.66 3.95
CA PRO A 109 11.10 3.99 5.25
C PRO A 109 11.47 4.88 6.45
N SER A 110 12.25 5.94 6.24
CA SER A 110 12.69 6.84 7.30
C SER A 110 11.71 7.98 7.56
N LYS A 111 11.23 8.62 6.48
CA LYS A 111 10.37 9.81 6.57
C LYS A 111 9.57 10.03 5.28
N PRO A 112 8.32 9.61 5.23
CA PRO A 112 7.48 9.82 4.06
C PRO A 112 7.15 11.32 3.90
N GLN A 113 7.11 11.78 2.65
CA GLN A 113 6.73 13.14 2.27
C GLN A 113 5.50 13.09 1.36
N VAL A 114 4.52 13.93 1.64
CA VAL A 114 3.38 14.12 0.74
C VAL A 114 3.83 15.08 -0.37
N LEU A 115 3.88 14.57 -1.60
CA LEU A 115 4.30 15.33 -2.79
C LEU A 115 3.12 16.06 -3.42
N ALA A 116 1.94 15.43 -3.42
CA ALA A 116 0.73 16.02 -3.98
C ALA A 116 -0.53 15.50 -3.27
N ARG A 117 -1.57 16.33 -3.27
CA ARG A 117 -2.94 15.99 -2.93
C ARG A 117 -3.90 16.73 -3.85
N LEU A 118 -4.87 16.00 -4.41
CA LEU A 118 -5.83 16.53 -5.36
C LEU A 118 -7.19 15.89 -5.14
N PRO A 119 -8.27 16.64 -4.88
CA PRO A 119 -9.62 16.09 -4.93
C PRO A 119 -9.96 15.76 -6.39
N VAL A 120 -10.32 14.49 -6.65
CA VAL A 120 -10.53 14.00 -8.03
C VAL A 120 -11.95 13.48 -8.21
N LEU A 121 -12.43 12.65 -7.29
CA LEU A 121 -13.76 12.04 -7.34
C LEU A 121 -14.58 12.47 -6.12
N GLN A 122 -15.91 12.38 -6.25
CA GLN A 122 -16.82 12.62 -5.15
C GLN A 122 -17.39 11.31 -4.59
N GLY A 123 -17.50 11.22 -3.26
CA GLY A 123 -18.09 10.06 -2.60
C GLY A 123 -17.14 8.88 -2.41
N THR A 124 -17.71 7.75 -2.03
CA THR A 124 -16.94 6.57 -1.61
C THR A 124 -16.20 5.94 -2.78
N THR A 125 -14.87 5.87 -2.68
CA THR A 125 -13.96 5.37 -3.70
C THR A 125 -13.17 4.18 -3.15
N TRP A 126 -13.60 2.97 -3.50
CA TRP A 126 -12.97 1.70 -3.09
C TRP A 126 -12.37 0.93 -4.26
N ASN A 127 -12.57 1.41 -5.48
CA ASN A 127 -12.07 0.73 -6.67
C ASN A 127 -10.55 0.89 -6.80
N PRO A 128 -9.85 -0.15 -7.27
CA PRO A 128 -8.43 -0.05 -7.60
C PRO A 128 -8.17 1.05 -8.62
N LEU A 129 -7.09 1.77 -8.43
CA LEU A 129 -6.56 2.71 -9.41
C LEU A 129 -5.61 2.01 -10.38
N ALA A 130 -5.38 2.59 -11.54
CA ALA A 130 -4.38 2.13 -12.51
C ALA A 130 -3.44 3.26 -12.89
N VAL A 131 -2.18 2.91 -13.16
CA VAL A 131 -1.14 3.85 -13.61
C VAL A 131 -0.53 3.36 -14.90
N VAL A 132 -0.47 4.24 -15.92
CA VAL A 132 0.13 3.96 -17.22
C VAL A 132 1.01 5.15 -17.61
N GLY A 133 2.33 4.98 -17.55
CA GLY A 133 3.26 6.12 -17.70
C GLY A 133 2.99 7.17 -16.62
N SER A 134 2.79 8.41 -17.03
CA SER A 134 2.42 9.54 -16.14
C SER A 134 0.91 9.64 -15.85
N GLN A 135 0.09 8.75 -16.40
CA GLN A 135 -1.36 8.84 -16.30
C GLN A 135 -1.90 7.96 -15.18
N ILE A 136 -2.73 8.52 -14.32
CA ILE A 136 -3.43 7.82 -13.24
C ILE A 136 -4.91 7.78 -13.57
N TYR A 137 -5.51 6.60 -13.51
CA TYR A 137 -6.93 6.38 -13.73
C TYR A 137 -7.60 5.96 -12.42
N LEU A 138 -8.65 6.67 -12.05
CA LEU A 138 -9.43 6.49 -10.83
C LEU A 138 -10.90 6.33 -11.20
N ARG A 139 -11.63 5.56 -10.42
CA ARG A 139 -13.09 5.48 -10.54
C ARG A 139 -13.76 5.12 -9.22
N ASN A 140 -15.03 5.44 -9.13
CA ASN A 140 -15.95 4.90 -8.13
C ASN A 140 -17.23 4.36 -8.83
N ALA A 141 -18.35 4.30 -8.13
CA ALA A 141 -19.59 3.78 -8.70
C ALA A 141 -20.29 4.76 -9.68
N GLN A 142 -19.99 6.07 -9.61
CA GLN A 142 -20.66 7.13 -10.36
C GLN A 142 -19.81 7.75 -11.45
N GLU A 143 -18.49 7.82 -11.25
CA GLU A 143 -17.61 8.59 -12.13
C GLU A 143 -16.24 7.95 -12.27
N MET A 144 -15.50 8.38 -13.28
CA MET A 144 -14.10 8.07 -13.46
C MET A 144 -13.34 9.32 -13.92
N ALA A 145 -12.06 9.37 -13.59
CA ALA A 145 -11.17 10.45 -13.97
C ALA A 145 -9.80 9.91 -14.41
N ARG A 146 -9.15 10.66 -15.31
CA ARG A 146 -7.74 10.54 -15.64
C ARG A 146 -7.03 11.77 -15.11
N VAL A 147 -5.93 11.56 -14.40
CA VAL A 147 -5.03 12.61 -13.92
C VAL A 147 -3.67 12.39 -14.59
N ASP A 148 -3.16 13.43 -15.24
CA ASP A 148 -1.81 13.41 -15.81
C ASP A 148 -0.83 14.02 -14.80
N LEU A 149 0.17 13.26 -14.40
CA LEU A 149 1.30 13.77 -13.59
C LEU A 149 2.26 14.45 -14.55
N GLN A 150 2.21 15.78 -14.63
CA GLN A 150 3.26 16.55 -15.30
C GLN A 150 4.46 16.64 -14.37
N THR A 151 5.63 16.24 -14.86
CA THR A 151 6.90 16.59 -14.23
C THR A 151 7.32 17.94 -14.78
N ASP A 152 7.80 18.86 -13.92
CA ASP A 152 8.29 20.21 -14.31
C ASP A 152 9.55 20.18 -15.23
N SER A 153 9.76 19.11 -15.98
CA SER A 153 10.91 18.94 -16.89
C SER A 153 10.74 19.65 -18.25
N ASP A 154 9.60 20.30 -18.51
CA ASP A 154 9.37 21.03 -19.79
C ASP A 154 9.43 22.56 -19.65
N SER A 155 10.02 23.07 -18.58
CA SER A 155 10.30 24.52 -18.43
C SER A 155 11.80 24.82 -18.47
N LEU A 156 12.42 24.60 -19.67
CA LEU A 156 13.71 25.18 -20.07
C LEU A 156 13.62 25.64 -21.53
#